data_255ccc4e4bab4a77b879d683f7c42ba3
#
_entry.id   255ccc4e4bab4a77b879d683f7c42ba3
#
_cell.length_a   1.000
_cell.length_b   1.000
_cell.length_c   1.000
_cell.angle_alpha   90.00
_cell.angle_beta   90.00
_cell.angle_gamma   90.00
#
_symmetry.space_group_name_H-M   'P 1'
#
loop_
_entity.id
_entity.type
_entity.pdbx_description
1 polymer ?
#
loop_
_entity_poly.entity_id
_entity_poly.type
_entity_poly.pdbx_seq_one_letter_code
_entity_poly.pdbx_strand_id
1 'polypeptide(L)'
;MTRTPVEHSTNVPEPYKTSDTPYAAFLHYSGHRLITSQQDPNDYKREVLVFMLDETIPELEKDWRLGRAVGDLKKFHRSLKIVNRFVVEARKKREE
;
A
#
# COMPACT_ATOMS: atom_id res chain seq x y z
N MET A 1 17.04 20.29 20.77
CA MET A 1 16.63 20.32 20.24
C MET A 1 16.25 19.94 19.58
N THR A 2 16.47 19.73 19.58
CA THR A 2 16.09 19.60 18.93
C THR A 2 15.75 18.92 18.28
N ARG A 3 15.87 18.77 18.17
CA ARG A 3 15.50 18.23 17.46
C ARG A 3 15.57 17.89 16.62
N THR A 4 15.83 17.61 16.37
CA THR A 4 15.78 17.40 15.51
C THR A 4 15.77 17.15 14.52
N PRO A 5 16.29 17.15 14.27
CA PRO A 5 16.30 17.07 13.14
C PRO A 5 15.75 16.42 12.41
N VAL A 6 15.73 16.05 12.60
CA VAL A 6 15.21 15.49 11.96
C VAL A 6 14.25 15.58 11.63
N GLU A 7 14.22 15.91 12.14
CA GLU A 7 13.28 16.05 11.83
C GLU A 7 13.04 16.41 10.71
N HIS A 8 13.77 16.68 10.27
CA HIS A 8 13.61 17.03 9.29
C HIS A 8 13.24 16.48 8.34
N SER A 9 13.81 16.34 8.27
CA SER A 9 13.41 15.57 7.20
C SER A 9 11.99 15.21 7.22
N THR A 10 11.47 15.64 8.09
CA THR A 10 10.14 15.36 8.36
C THR A 10 9.14 15.93 7.42
N ASN A 11 9.59 16.71 6.43
CA ASN A 11 8.66 17.27 5.47
C ASN A 11 8.34 16.31 4.34
N VAL A 12 9.02 15.16 4.29
CA VAL A 12 8.76 14.15 3.28
C VAL A 12 7.92 13.05 3.93
N PRO A 13 6.71 12.79 3.44
CA PRO A 13 5.87 11.74 4.03
C PRO A 13 6.55 10.39 3.90
N GLU A 14 6.46 9.59 4.93
CA GLU A 14 6.98 8.24 4.89
C GLU A 14 6.09 7.37 4.03
N PRO A 15 6.67 6.46 3.24
CA PRO A 15 5.84 5.50 2.52
C PRO A 15 5.31 4.42 3.45
N TYR A 16 4.11 3.95 3.16
CA TYR A 16 3.54 2.81 3.83
C TYR A 16 3.61 1.63 2.88
N LYS A 17 4.13 0.49 3.34
CA LYS A 17 4.39 -0.64 2.48
C LYS A 17 3.67 -1.88 2.97
N THR A 18 3.13 -2.65 2.03
CA THR A 18 2.51 -3.93 2.35
C THR A 18 2.68 -4.88 1.19
N SER A 19 2.86 -6.17 1.50
CA SER A 19 2.91 -7.21 0.48
C SER A 19 1.60 -8.01 0.44
N ASP A 20 0.62 -7.62 1.23
CA ASP A 20 -0.68 -8.28 1.28
C ASP A 20 -1.58 -7.65 0.21
N THR A 21 -1.77 -8.35 -0.91
CA THR A 21 -2.53 -7.81 -2.03
C THR A 21 -3.99 -7.51 -1.68
N PRO A 22 -4.73 -8.40 -1.01
CA PRO A 22 -6.10 -8.05 -0.63
C PRO A 22 -6.18 -6.84 0.28
N TYR A 23 -5.25 -6.71 1.23
CA TYR A 23 -5.23 -5.54 2.09
C TYR A 23 -4.91 -4.27 1.30
N ALA A 24 -3.96 -4.36 0.35
CA ALA A 24 -3.66 -3.23 -0.53
C ALA A 24 -4.89 -2.81 -1.32
N ALA A 25 -5.68 -3.79 -1.77
CA ALA A 25 -6.93 -3.49 -2.47
C ALA A 25 -7.90 -2.76 -1.55
N PHE A 26 -7.94 -3.12 -0.27
CA PHE A 26 -8.79 -2.42 0.69
C PHE A 26 -8.34 -0.98 0.89
N LEU A 27 -7.02 -0.73 0.94
CA LEU A 27 -6.51 0.63 1.02
C LEU A 27 -6.89 1.43 -0.23
N HIS A 28 -6.73 0.83 -1.40
CA HIS A 28 -7.11 1.47 -2.65
C HIS A 28 -8.62 1.77 -2.66
N TYR A 29 -9.43 0.81 -2.24
CA TYR A 29 -10.88 0.97 -2.15
C TYR A 29 -11.24 2.12 -1.21
N SER A 30 -10.47 2.29 -0.15
CA SER A 30 -10.71 3.33 0.86
C SER A 30 -10.20 4.71 0.43
N GLY A 31 -9.68 4.82 -0.80
CA GLY A 31 -9.29 6.10 -1.34
C GLY A 31 -7.80 6.40 -1.30
N HIS A 32 -6.97 5.45 -0.88
CA HIS A 32 -5.54 5.67 -0.83
C HIS A 32 -4.91 5.36 -2.18
N ARG A 33 -4.01 6.23 -2.59
CA ARG A 33 -3.37 6.10 -3.88
C ARG A 33 -2.19 5.14 -3.80
N LEU A 34 -2.19 4.16 -4.72
CA LEU A 34 -1.05 3.26 -4.87
C LEU A 34 0.02 4.00 -5.67
N ILE A 35 1.20 4.14 -5.07
CA ILE A 35 2.28 4.91 -5.66
C ILE A 35 3.12 4.07 -6.59
N THR A 36 3.59 2.92 -6.10
CA THR A 36 4.45 2.05 -6.88
C THR A 36 4.45 0.65 -6.28
N SER A 37 5.02 -0.28 -7.03
CA SER A 37 5.26 -1.64 -6.59
C SER A 37 6.76 -1.89 -6.65
N GLN A 38 7.32 -2.46 -5.59
CA GLN A 38 8.73 -2.74 -5.47
C GLN A 38 8.94 -4.23 -5.27
N GLN A 39 10.10 -4.71 -5.67
CA GLN A 39 10.48 -6.08 -5.37
C GLN A 39 10.92 -6.15 -3.91
N ASP A 40 10.46 -7.21 -3.21
CA ASP A 40 10.88 -7.42 -1.82
C ASP A 40 12.35 -7.81 -1.81
N PRO A 41 13.21 -7.07 -1.10
CA PRO A 41 14.63 -7.39 -1.07
C PRO A 41 14.94 -8.75 -0.43
N ASN A 42 14.03 -9.27 0.39
CA ASN A 42 14.22 -10.55 1.05
C ASN A 42 13.56 -11.70 0.32
N ASP A 43 12.68 -11.41 -0.64
CA ASP A 43 11.97 -12.43 -1.40
C ASP A 43 11.59 -11.83 -2.75
N TYR A 44 12.45 -12.03 -3.74
CA TYR A 44 12.25 -11.38 -5.03
C TYR A 44 11.01 -11.84 -5.77
N LYS A 45 10.35 -12.90 -5.31
CA LYS A 45 9.08 -13.35 -5.88
C LYS A 45 7.90 -12.53 -5.37
N ARG A 46 8.11 -11.74 -4.34
CA ARG A 46 7.06 -11.01 -3.66
C ARG A 46 7.12 -9.54 -4.05
N GLU A 47 5.95 -8.97 -4.28
CA GLU A 47 5.84 -7.54 -4.55
C GLU A 47 5.47 -6.80 -3.28
N VAL A 48 6.06 -5.63 -3.10
CA VAL A 48 5.73 -4.73 -1.99
C VAL A 48 5.03 -3.52 -2.59
N LEU A 49 3.80 -3.29 -2.16
CA LEU A 49 2.97 -2.21 -2.66
C LEU A 49 3.13 -1.00 -1.75
N VAL A 50 3.34 0.16 -2.35
CA VAL A 50 3.73 1.38 -1.64
C VAL A 50 2.64 2.43 -1.75
N PHE A 51 2.21 2.94 -0.60
CA PHE A 51 1.20 3.99 -0.49
C PHE A 51 1.80 5.16 0.30
N MET A 52 1.19 6.33 0.19
CA MET A 52 1.52 7.43 1.09
C MET A 52 0.96 7.12 2.48
N LEU A 53 1.80 7.24 3.49
CA LEU A 53 1.33 7.06 4.86
C LEU A 53 0.53 8.30 5.28
N ASP A 54 -0.66 8.08 5.81
CA ASP A 54 -1.42 9.17 6.40
C ASP A 54 -2.11 8.66 7.66
N GLU A 55 -2.79 9.57 8.35
CA GLU A 55 -3.34 9.27 9.67
C GLU A 55 -4.50 8.29 9.66
N THR A 56 -5.09 8.03 8.49
CA THR A 56 -6.22 7.09 8.41
C THR A 56 -5.76 5.64 8.23
N ILE A 57 -4.53 5.42 7.77
CA ILE A 57 -4.04 4.05 7.51
C ILE A 57 -4.02 3.18 8.76
N PRO A 58 -3.55 3.65 9.93
CA PRO A 58 -3.55 2.79 11.12
C PRO A 58 -4.93 2.27 11.49
N GLU A 59 -5.98 3.08 11.34
CA GLU A 59 -7.33 2.62 11.61
C GLU A 59 -7.81 1.61 10.58
N LEU A 60 -7.49 1.82 9.31
CA LEU A 60 -7.85 0.87 8.26
C LEU A 60 -7.14 -0.45 8.45
N GLU A 61 -5.87 -0.42 8.83
CA GLU A 61 -5.11 -1.63 9.11
C GLU A 61 -5.73 -2.41 10.25
N LYS A 62 -6.13 -1.70 11.29
CA LYS A 62 -6.77 -2.33 12.44
C LYS A 62 -8.08 -2.99 12.06
N ASP A 63 -8.91 -2.28 11.29
CA ASP A 63 -10.18 -2.83 10.83
C ASP A 63 -9.98 -4.07 9.97
N TRP A 64 -9.02 -4.04 9.08
CA TRP A 64 -8.72 -5.19 8.24
C TRP A 64 -8.27 -6.37 9.08
N ARG A 65 -7.31 -6.14 9.98
CA ARG A 65 -6.74 -7.20 10.80
C ARG A 65 -7.76 -7.85 11.72
N LEU A 66 -8.70 -7.04 12.22
CA LEU A 66 -9.71 -7.53 13.15
C LEU A 66 -10.98 -8.04 12.47
N GLY A 67 -10.99 -8.06 11.14
CA GLY A 67 -12.15 -8.53 10.41
C GLY A 67 -13.34 -7.59 10.44
N ARG A 68 -13.09 -6.30 10.66
CA ARG A 68 -14.16 -5.30 10.73
C ARG A 68 -14.25 -4.46 9.48
N ALA A 69 -13.44 -4.76 8.46
CA ALA A 69 -13.49 -4.03 7.21
C ALA A 69 -14.82 -4.33 6.51
N VAL A 70 -15.52 -3.27 6.09
CA VAL A 70 -16.81 -3.42 5.41
C VAL A 70 -16.82 -2.55 4.18
N GLY A 71 -17.67 -2.89 3.22
CA GLY A 71 -17.77 -2.09 2.02
C GLY A 71 -18.57 -2.79 0.94
N ASP A 72 -18.58 -2.16 -0.22
CA ASP A 72 -19.27 -2.67 -1.41
C ASP A 72 -18.37 -3.70 -2.09
N LEU A 73 -18.86 -4.93 -2.18
CA LEU A 73 -18.04 -6.02 -2.73
C LEU A 73 -17.68 -5.81 -4.19
N LYS A 74 -18.55 -5.25 -4.99
CA LYS A 74 -18.24 -4.97 -6.39
C LYS A 74 -17.14 -3.94 -6.52
N LYS A 75 -17.20 -2.88 -5.73
CA LYS A 75 -16.17 -1.85 -5.76
C LYS A 75 -14.85 -2.36 -5.23
N PHE A 76 -14.91 -3.19 -4.19
CA PHE A 76 -13.70 -3.82 -3.66
C PHE A 76 -13.06 -4.73 -4.72
N HIS A 77 -13.89 -5.52 -5.41
CA HIS A 77 -13.39 -6.41 -6.45
C HIS A 77 -12.71 -5.63 -7.56
N ARG A 78 -13.27 -4.47 -7.92
CA ARG A 78 -12.66 -3.60 -8.93
C ARG A 78 -11.30 -3.11 -8.47
N SER A 79 -11.20 -2.70 -7.20
CA SER A 79 -9.91 -2.27 -6.64
C SER A 79 -8.90 -3.42 -6.65
N LEU A 80 -9.35 -4.63 -6.32
CA LEU A 80 -8.47 -5.80 -6.35
C LEU A 80 -7.90 -6.04 -7.74
N LYS A 81 -8.74 -5.92 -8.77
CA LYS A 81 -8.28 -6.06 -10.16
C LYS A 81 -7.26 -4.99 -10.52
N ILE A 82 -7.48 -3.76 -10.09
CA ILE A 82 -6.56 -2.67 -10.38
C ILE A 82 -5.21 -2.93 -9.72
N VAL A 83 -5.21 -3.35 -8.45
CA VAL A 83 -3.98 -3.63 -7.73
C VAL A 83 -3.23 -4.80 -8.39
N ASN A 84 -3.95 -5.87 -8.75
CA ASN A 84 -3.33 -7.01 -9.41
C ASN A 84 -2.71 -6.64 -10.75
N ARG A 85 -3.40 -5.81 -11.54
CA ARG A 85 -2.84 -5.35 -12.80
C ARG A 85 -1.58 -4.53 -12.57
N PHE A 86 -1.60 -3.68 -11.55
CA PHE A 86 -0.45 -2.85 -11.22
C PHE A 86 0.78 -3.71 -10.91
N VAL A 87 0.58 -4.79 -10.15
CA VAL A 87 1.66 -5.72 -9.81
C VAL A 87 2.20 -6.41 -11.07
N VAL A 88 1.31 -6.89 -11.91
CA VAL A 88 1.72 -7.58 -13.13
C VAL A 88 2.53 -6.65 -14.04
N GLU A 89 2.07 -5.42 -14.21
CA GLU A 89 2.76 -4.47 -15.06
C GLU A 89 4.11 -4.05 -14.50
N ALA A 90 4.21 -3.92 -13.17
CA ALA A 90 5.48 -3.59 -12.54
C ALA A 90 6.49 -4.71 -12.77
N ARG A 91 6.05 -5.95 -12.68
CA ARG A 91 6.92 -7.11 -12.94
C ARG A 91 7.40 -7.14 -14.39
N LYS A 92 6.50 -6.88 -15.32
CA LYS A 92 6.88 -6.85 -16.73
C LYS A 92 7.94 -5.81 -17.01
N LYS A 93 7.80 -4.63 -16.44
CA LYS A 93 8.80 -3.58 -16.63
C LYS A 93 10.16 -3.99 -16.14
N ARG A 94 10.22 -4.69 -15.02
CA ARG A 94 11.50 -5.12 -14.47
C ARG A 94 12.15 -6.22 -15.31
N GLU A 95 11.34 -7.00 -16.01
CA GLU A 95 11.85 -8.08 -16.84
C GLU A 95 12.31 -7.60 -18.22
N GLU A 96 11.95 -6.37 -18.57
CA GLU A 96 12.44 -5.78 -19.80
C GLU A 96 13.85 -5.26 -19.60
#